data_7f9c11c21966b79e82840c27945b82fb
#
_entry.id   7f9c11c21966b79e82840c27945b82fb
#
_cell.length_a   1.000
_cell.length_b   1.000
_cell.length_c   1.000
_cell.angle_alpha   90.00
_cell.angle_beta   90.00
_cell.angle_gamma   90.00
#
_symmetry.space_group_name_H-M   'P 1'
#
loop_
_entity.id
_entity.type
_entity.pdbx_description
1 polymer ?
#
loop_
_entity_poly.entity_id
_entity_poly.type
_entity_poly.pdbx_seq_one_letter_code
_entity_poly.pdbx_strand_id
1 'polypeptide(L)'
;MSYPRVLNVAYNWDDPDSEGSLLSNFHPRQFEFEGRLYGSVEQAYQSLKSGDFDDNTFLKYKKMYDLNLPICKIKGKEFKSPPYAIELITKLVQTSLEQNPEVWAVLGKYDFVTHIVKKNGIIIPPSIVDCAFINVLCYMLRRWKEEN
;
A
#
# COMPACT_ATOMS: atom_id res chain seq x y z
N MET A 1 21.90 21.42 -13.49
CA MET A 1 20.47 21.27 -13.15
C MET A 1 20.08 19.82 -13.25
N SER A 2 19.56 19.24 -12.19
CA SER A 2 19.13 17.84 -12.19
C SER A 2 17.62 17.75 -12.45
N TYR A 3 17.20 16.69 -13.12
CA TYR A 3 15.78 16.39 -13.27
C TYR A 3 15.18 15.89 -11.96
N PRO A 4 13.88 16.14 -11.71
CA PRO A 4 13.21 15.58 -10.54
C PRO A 4 13.27 14.05 -10.56
N ARG A 5 13.45 13.45 -9.38
CA ARG A 5 13.40 12.01 -9.20
C ARG A 5 11.96 11.63 -8.90
N VAL A 6 11.36 10.82 -9.75
CA VAL A 6 9.97 10.39 -9.62
C VAL A 6 9.92 8.88 -9.41
N LEU A 7 9.18 8.44 -8.41
CA LEU A 7 8.95 7.02 -8.15
C LEU A 7 7.51 6.67 -8.49
N ASN A 8 7.32 5.65 -9.34
CA ASN A 8 6.00 5.05 -9.53
C ASN A 8 5.85 3.88 -8.55
N VAL A 9 4.91 4.00 -7.61
CA VAL A 9 4.61 2.97 -6.63
C VAL A 9 3.56 2.03 -7.20
N ALA A 10 4.00 0.86 -7.61
CA ALA A 10 3.14 -0.21 -8.10
C ALA A 10 3.91 -1.53 -7.93
N TYR A 11 3.18 -2.60 -7.61
CA TYR A 11 3.82 -3.91 -7.45
C TYR A 11 4.15 -4.49 -8.82
N ASN A 12 5.44 -4.78 -9.02
CA ASN A 12 5.92 -5.44 -10.24
C ASN A 12 6.24 -6.90 -9.91
N TRP A 13 5.40 -7.82 -10.41
CA TRP A 13 5.58 -9.25 -10.13
C TRP A 13 6.86 -9.83 -10.74
N ASP A 14 7.40 -9.16 -11.77
CA ASP A 14 8.68 -9.56 -12.38
C ASP A 14 9.89 -9.00 -11.61
N ASP A 15 9.68 -7.98 -10.79
CA ASP A 15 10.72 -7.36 -9.97
C ASP A 15 10.14 -6.92 -8.61
N PRO A 16 9.85 -7.90 -7.71
CA PRO A 16 9.21 -7.62 -6.43
C PRO A 16 10.08 -6.83 -5.46
N ASP A 17 11.39 -6.73 -5.72
CA ASP A 17 12.33 -6.00 -4.87
C ASP A 17 12.63 -4.58 -5.39
N SER A 18 12.02 -4.17 -6.50
CA SER A 18 12.14 -2.79 -6.98
C SER A 18 11.56 -1.81 -5.95
N GLU A 19 12.06 -0.59 -5.94
CA GLU A 19 11.63 0.42 -4.96
C GLU A 19 10.13 0.72 -5.04
N GLY A 20 9.58 0.74 -6.26
CA GLY A 20 8.14 0.89 -6.45
C GLY A 20 7.34 -0.28 -5.88
N SER A 21 7.86 -1.51 -6.02
CA SER A 21 7.24 -2.70 -5.43
C SER A 21 7.30 -2.68 -3.91
N LEU A 22 8.44 -2.29 -3.34
CA LEU A 22 8.63 -2.24 -1.87
C LEU A 22 7.61 -1.33 -1.18
N LEU A 23 7.20 -0.25 -1.84
CA LEU A 23 6.22 0.71 -1.31
C LEU A 23 4.78 0.37 -1.65
N SER A 24 4.57 -0.63 -2.49
CA SER A 24 3.23 -1.11 -2.86
C SER A 24 2.50 -1.70 -1.65
N ASN A 25 1.18 -1.57 -1.67
CA ASN A 25 0.32 -2.20 -0.66
C ASN A 25 0.39 -3.73 -0.67
N PHE A 26 0.78 -4.34 -1.79
CA PHE A 26 0.95 -5.78 -1.92
C PHE A 26 2.25 -6.31 -1.31
N HIS A 27 3.24 -5.43 -1.12
CA HIS A 27 4.53 -5.89 -0.62
C HIS A 27 4.42 -6.36 0.83
N PRO A 28 4.90 -7.57 1.15
CA PRO A 28 4.88 -8.06 2.54
C PRO A 28 5.75 -7.19 3.44
N ARG A 29 5.10 -6.51 4.38
CA ARG A 29 5.75 -5.81 5.47
C ARG A 29 4.80 -5.76 6.65
N GLN A 30 5.26 -6.24 7.80
CA GLN A 30 4.41 -6.35 8.97
C GLN A 30 4.21 -5.00 9.65
N PHE A 31 3.00 -4.79 10.15
CA PHE A 31 2.69 -3.64 11.01
C PHE A 31 1.48 -3.98 11.87
N GLU A 32 1.37 -3.30 13.00
CA GLU A 32 0.24 -3.43 13.90
C GLU A 32 -0.74 -2.29 13.67
N PHE A 33 -2.01 -2.63 13.57
CA PHE A 33 -3.09 -1.65 13.41
C PHE A 33 -4.28 -2.09 14.26
N GLU A 34 -4.72 -1.21 15.17
CA GLU A 34 -5.84 -1.46 16.07
C GLU A 34 -5.72 -2.80 16.81
N GLY A 35 -4.51 -3.11 17.30
CA GLY A 35 -4.26 -4.29 18.11
C GLY A 35 -4.05 -5.59 17.34
N ARG A 36 -4.01 -5.56 16.01
CA ARG A 36 -3.81 -6.75 15.17
C ARG A 36 -2.61 -6.59 14.27
N LEU A 37 -1.84 -7.66 14.13
CA LEU A 37 -0.67 -7.70 13.24
C LEU A 37 -1.09 -8.11 11.84
N TYR A 38 -0.77 -7.28 10.86
CA TYR A 38 -1.01 -7.55 9.44
C TYR A 38 0.30 -7.77 8.70
N GLY A 39 0.27 -8.61 7.67
CA GLY A 39 1.45 -8.90 6.85
C GLY A 39 1.65 -7.94 5.70
N SER A 40 0.64 -7.15 5.35
CA SER A 40 0.70 -6.13 4.30
C SER A 40 -0.44 -5.14 4.45
N VAL A 41 -0.30 -3.97 3.82
CA VAL A 41 -1.40 -2.98 3.75
C VAL A 41 -2.61 -3.59 3.02
N GLU A 42 -2.36 -4.36 1.96
CA GLU A 42 -3.45 -4.98 1.18
C GLU A 42 -4.26 -5.96 2.02
N GLN A 43 -3.61 -6.80 2.83
CA GLN A 43 -4.31 -7.69 3.77
C GLN A 43 -5.21 -6.90 4.71
N ALA A 44 -4.67 -5.85 5.31
CA ALA A 44 -5.43 -5.03 6.25
C ALA A 44 -6.62 -4.35 5.56
N TYR A 45 -6.39 -3.75 4.40
CA TYR A 45 -7.44 -3.05 3.67
C TYR A 45 -8.58 -4.00 3.28
N GLN A 46 -8.26 -5.13 2.66
CA GLN A 46 -9.29 -6.08 2.22
C GLN A 46 -10.05 -6.71 3.40
N SER A 47 -9.40 -6.87 4.55
CA SER A 47 -10.02 -7.44 5.73
C SER A 47 -10.88 -6.44 6.52
N LEU A 48 -10.67 -5.14 6.35
CA LEU A 48 -11.31 -4.10 7.15
C LEU A 48 -12.29 -3.21 6.36
N LYS A 49 -12.24 -3.20 5.05
CA LYS A 49 -12.95 -2.21 4.24
C LYS A 49 -14.47 -2.27 4.33
N SER A 50 -15.04 -3.39 4.76
CA SER A 50 -16.50 -3.51 4.95
C SER A 50 -17.01 -2.84 6.23
N GLY A 51 -16.10 -2.42 7.12
CA GLY A 51 -16.44 -1.89 8.43
C GLY A 51 -16.43 -2.92 9.55
N ASP A 52 -16.49 -4.21 9.19
CA ASP A 52 -16.39 -5.32 10.11
C ASP A 52 -15.19 -6.17 9.73
N PHE A 53 -14.46 -6.71 10.72
CA PHE A 53 -13.30 -7.52 10.44
C PHE A 53 -13.69 -8.80 9.69
N ASP A 54 -13.12 -8.97 8.49
CA ASP A 54 -13.35 -10.13 7.63
C ASP A 54 -12.26 -11.19 7.90
N ASP A 55 -12.56 -12.08 8.85
CA ASP A 55 -11.64 -13.12 9.28
C ASP A 55 -11.23 -14.06 8.14
N ASN A 56 -12.18 -14.41 7.27
CA ASN A 56 -11.92 -15.32 6.16
C ASN A 56 -10.89 -14.72 5.17
N THR A 57 -11.05 -13.45 4.81
CA THR A 57 -10.10 -12.75 3.95
C THR A 57 -8.74 -12.61 4.62
N PHE A 58 -8.73 -12.25 5.89
CA PHE A 58 -7.49 -12.12 6.68
C PHE A 58 -6.70 -13.44 6.67
N LEU A 59 -7.36 -14.56 6.92
CA LEU A 59 -6.71 -15.87 6.98
C LEU A 59 -6.20 -16.34 5.62
N LYS A 60 -6.87 -16.00 4.52
CA LYS A 60 -6.39 -16.32 3.18
C LYS A 60 -5.08 -15.61 2.87
N TYR A 61 -4.95 -14.32 3.23
CA TYR A 61 -3.69 -13.59 3.10
C TYR A 61 -2.61 -14.18 4.00
N LYS A 62 -2.96 -14.48 5.26
CA LYS A 62 -2.02 -15.08 6.20
C LYS A 62 -1.44 -16.38 5.67
N LYS A 63 -2.28 -17.24 5.12
CA LYS A 63 -1.85 -18.51 4.50
C LYS A 63 -0.92 -18.26 3.31
N MET A 64 -1.24 -17.29 2.47
CA MET A 64 -0.42 -16.92 1.32
C MET A 64 1.00 -16.52 1.77
N TYR A 65 1.11 -15.68 2.80
CA TYR A 65 2.40 -15.24 3.32
C TYR A 65 3.14 -16.34 4.08
N ASP A 66 2.44 -17.09 4.96
CA ASP A 66 3.05 -18.14 5.77
C ASP A 66 3.62 -19.28 4.93
N LEU A 67 2.96 -19.60 3.82
CA LEU A 67 3.39 -20.66 2.89
C LEU A 67 4.25 -20.15 1.73
N ASN A 68 4.59 -18.87 1.74
CA ASN A 68 5.38 -18.22 0.69
C ASN A 68 4.81 -18.49 -0.72
N LEU A 69 3.49 -18.40 -0.84
CA LEU A 69 2.80 -18.55 -2.12
C LEU A 69 2.97 -17.31 -2.99
N PRO A 70 2.77 -17.41 -4.31
CA PRO A 70 2.79 -16.22 -5.17
C PRO A 70 1.79 -15.18 -4.66
N ILE A 71 2.25 -13.93 -4.58
CA ILE A 71 1.43 -12.82 -4.10
C ILE A 71 0.36 -12.50 -5.13
N CYS A 72 -0.90 -12.47 -4.68
CA CYS A 72 -2.02 -12.08 -5.52
C CYS A 72 -3.06 -11.32 -4.68
N LYS A 73 -3.95 -10.62 -5.38
CA LYS A 73 -5.05 -9.92 -4.71
C LYS A 73 -6.14 -10.91 -4.31
N ILE A 74 -6.48 -10.92 -3.02
CA ILE A 74 -7.62 -11.66 -2.48
C ILE A 74 -8.68 -10.62 -2.13
N LYS A 75 -9.75 -10.56 -2.92
CA LYS A 75 -10.78 -9.56 -2.75
C LYS A 75 -11.64 -9.88 -1.52
N GLY A 76 -11.74 -8.91 -0.61
CA GLY A 76 -12.65 -8.98 0.54
C GLY A 76 -14.05 -8.52 0.18
N LYS A 77 -14.89 -8.34 1.22
CA LYS A 77 -16.25 -7.84 1.07
C LYS A 77 -16.23 -6.41 0.53
N GLU A 78 -17.37 -5.95 -0.01
CA GLU A 78 -17.50 -4.58 -0.50
C GLU A 78 -17.14 -3.56 0.60
N PHE A 79 -16.54 -2.45 0.21
CA PHE A 79 -16.23 -1.41 1.18
C PHE A 79 -17.52 -0.72 1.68
N LYS A 80 -17.49 -0.30 2.96
CA LYS A 80 -18.64 0.27 3.66
C LYS A 80 -19.18 1.54 2.98
N SER A 81 -18.26 2.44 2.61
CA SER A 81 -18.58 3.69 1.92
C SER A 81 -17.30 4.29 1.35
N PRO A 82 -17.38 5.19 0.35
CA PRO A 82 -16.19 5.87 -0.16
C PRO A 82 -15.43 6.65 0.92
N PRO A 83 -16.05 7.45 1.80
CA PRO A 83 -15.32 8.14 2.87
C PRO A 83 -14.60 7.19 3.83
N TYR A 84 -15.23 6.07 4.17
CA TYR A 84 -14.62 5.06 5.03
C TYR A 84 -13.40 4.44 4.38
N ALA A 85 -13.51 4.07 3.10
CA ALA A 85 -12.40 3.48 2.35
C ALA A 85 -11.20 4.42 2.23
N ILE A 86 -11.45 5.70 1.97
CA ILE A 86 -10.42 6.74 1.88
C ILE A 86 -9.69 6.89 3.21
N GLU A 87 -10.45 7.01 4.31
CA GLU A 87 -9.87 7.16 5.65
C GLU A 87 -9.07 5.93 6.02
N LEU A 88 -9.60 4.74 5.75
CA LEU A 88 -8.95 3.47 6.07
C LEU A 88 -7.61 3.33 5.35
N ILE A 89 -7.57 3.50 4.01
CA ILE A 89 -6.32 3.32 3.26
C ILE A 89 -5.28 4.36 3.69
N THR A 90 -5.71 5.58 3.99
CA THR A 90 -4.83 6.65 4.48
C THR A 90 -4.15 6.25 5.78
N LYS A 91 -4.94 5.78 6.76
CA LYS A 91 -4.42 5.35 8.06
C LYS A 91 -3.51 4.13 7.95
N LEU A 92 -3.88 3.15 7.13
CA LEU A 92 -3.09 1.93 6.97
C LEU A 92 -1.72 2.20 6.36
N VAL A 93 -1.65 2.99 5.31
CA VAL A 93 -0.38 3.34 4.67
C VAL A 93 0.51 4.14 5.61
N GLN A 94 -0.06 5.14 6.28
CA GLN A 94 0.67 5.96 7.24
C GLN A 94 1.23 5.09 8.37
N THR A 95 0.41 4.26 8.98
CA THR A 95 0.82 3.38 10.08
C THR A 95 1.89 2.39 9.64
N SER A 96 1.71 1.78 8.48
CA SER A 96 2.67 0.83 7.92
C SER A 96 4.04 1.47 7.70
N LEU A 97 4.10 2.67 7.14
CA LEU A 97 5.38 3.36 6.89
C LEU A 97 6.03 3.82 8.19
N GLU A 98 5.24 4.33 9.13
CA GLU A 98 5.77 4.74 10.44
C GLU A 98 6.41 3.57 11.20
N GLN A 99 5.87 2.37 11.05
CA GLN A 99 6.39 1.16 11.69
C GLN A 99 7.48 0.46 10.85
N ASN A 100 7.69 0.89 9.61
CA ASN A 100 8.72 0.36 8.72
C ASN A 100 9.58 1.52 8.18
N PRO A 101 10.37 2.17 9.04
CA PRO A 101 11.12 3.37 8.64
C PRO A 101 12.13 3.13 7.52
N GLU A 102 12.64 1.92 7.37
CA GLU A 102 13.52 1.56 6.25
C GLU A 102 12.80 1.61 4.90
N VAL A 103 11.52 1.29 4.86
CA VAL A 103 10.69 1.40 3.66
C VAL A 103 10.30 2.86 3.43
N TRP A 104 9.93 3.56 4.49
CA TRP A 104 9.63 4.99 4.42
C TRP A 104 10.82 5.79 3.88
N ALA A 105 12.04 5.44 4.31
CA ALA A 105 13.28 6.06 3.83
C ALA A 105 13.46 5.92 2.31
N VAL A 106 13.02 4.80 1.72
CA VAL A 106 13.07 4.61 0.26
C VAL A 106 12.22 5.67 -0.45
N LEU A 107 11.02 5.93 0.05
CA LEU A 107 10.16 6.98 -0.47
C LEU A 107 10.86 8.35 -0.39
N GLY A 108 11.56 8.61 0.69
CA GLY A 108 12.28 9.87 0.94
C GLY A 108 13.40 10.19 -0.05
N LYS A 109 13.86 9.23 -0.85
CA LYS A 109 14.88 9.45 -1.89
C LYS A 109 14.36 10.22 -3.10
N TYR A 110 13.04 10.37 -3.24
CA TYR A 110 12.40 10.89 -4.44
C TYR A 110 11.82 12.28 -4.21
N ASP A 111 11.62 13.02 -5.29
CA ASP A 111 11.02 14.35 -5.25
C ASP A 111 9.50 14.25 -5.40
N PHE A 112 9.04 13.29 -6.19
CA PHE A 112 7.62 13.05 -6.48
C PHE A 112 7.31 11.57 -6.48
N VAL A 113 6.05 11.25 -6.21
CA VAL A 113 5.55 9.87 -6.24
C VAL A 113 4.28 9.81 -7.09
N THR A 114 4.15 8.72 -7.84
CA THR A 114 2.96 8.43 -8.64
C THR A 114 2.47 7.01 -8.33
N HIS A 115 1.28 6.69 -8.78
CA HIS A 115 0.72 5.35 -8.72
C HIS A 115 -0.01 5.09 -10.04
N ILE A 116 0.77 4.72 -11.07
CA ILE A 116 0.25 4.44 -12.40
C ILE A 116 0.28 2.93 -12.59
N VAL A 117 -0.90 2.34 -12.85
CA VAL A 117 -1.05 0.90 -13.09
C VAL A 117 -1.45 0.69 -14.54
N LYS A 118 -0.75 -0.22 -15.22
CA LYS A 118 -1.05 -0.62 -16.59
C LYS A 118 -1.53 -2.07 -16.62
N LYS A 119 -2.51 -2.32 -17.49
CA LYS A 119 -2.97 -3.68 -17.77
C LYS A 119 -3.06 -3.83 -19.30
N ASN A 120 -2.34 -4.81 -19.84
CA ASN A 120 -2.25 -5.03 -21.29
C ASN A 120 -1.81 -3.76 -22.05
N GLY A 121 -0.84 -3.01 -21.48
CA GLY A 121 -0.32 -1.79 -22.09
C GLY A 121 -1.20 -0.55 -21.94
N ILE A 122 -2.36 -0.67 -21.30
CA ILE A 122 -3.31 0.43 -21.12
C ILE A 122 -3.26 0.91 -19.68
N ILE A 123 -3.17 2.24 -19.51
CA ILE A 123 -3.20 2.86 -18.18
C ILE A 123 -4.61 2.72 -17.61
N ILE A 124 -4.71 2.13 -16.40
CA ILE A 124 -5.96 2.00 -15.68
C ILE A 124 -6.29 3.34 -15.02
N PRO A 125 -7.48 3.91 -15.23
CA PRO A 125 -7.90 5.11 -14.53
C PRO A 125 -7.90 4.89 -13.01
N PRO A 126 -7.39 5.85 -12.21
CA PRO A 126 -7.34 5.68 -10.75
C PRO A 126 -8.74 5.66 -10.14
N SER A 127 -8.96 4.72 -9.22
CA SER A 127 -10.15 4.70 -8.38
C SER A 127 -10.05 5.79 -7.30
N ILE A 128 -11.15 6.00 -6.55
CA ILE A 128 -11.14 6.93 -5.43
C ILE A 128 -10.14 6.50 -4.35
N VAL A 129 -9.96 5.19 -4.15
CA VAL A 129 -8.98 4.64 -3.20
C VAL A 129 -7.56 4.85 -3.72
N ASP A 130 -7.33 4.69 -5.03
CA ASP A 130 -6.03 4.98 -5.64
C ASP A 130 -5.64 6.45 -5.47
N CYS A 131 -6.60 7.37 -5.62
CA CYS A 131 -6.35 8.79 -5.38
C CYS A 131 -5.97 9.05 -3.93
N ALA A 132 -6.65 8.43 -2.97
CA ALA A 132 -6.31 8.53 -1.56
C ALA A 132 -4.92 7.94 -1.26
N PHE A 133 -4.56 6.84 -1.92
CA PHE A 133 -3.24 6.22 -1.80
C PHE A 133 -2.14 7.18 -2.27
N ILE A 134 -2.30 7.79 -3.44
CA ILE A 134 -1.35 8.79 -3.96
C ILE A 134 -1.21 9.94 -2.96
N ASN A 135 -2.34 10.44 -2.43
CA ASN A 135 -2.33 11.56 -1.50
C ASN A 135 -1.57 11.24 -0.21
N VAL A 136 -1.76 10.06 0.38
CA VAL A 136 -1.04 9.69 1.60
C VAL A 136 0.44 9.46 1.32
N LEU A 137 0.80 8.91 0.16
CA LEU A 137 2.21 8.76 -0.22
C LEU A 137 2.89 10.13 -0.35
N CYS A 138 2.23 11.10 -0.98
CA CYS A 138 2.75 12.47 -1.09
C CYS A 138 2.92 13.12 0.29
N TYR A 139 1.96 12.91 1.19
CA TYR A 139 2.03 13.39 2.56
C TYR A 139 3.22 12.76 3.32
N MET A 140 3.39 11.45 3.21
CA MET A 140 4.47 10.71 3.86
C MET A 140 5.85 11.09 3.29
N LEU A 141 5.92 11.35 1.98
CA LEU A 141 7.13 11.86 1.35
C LEU A 141 7.56 13.21 1.95
N ARG A 142 6.62 14.15 2.07
CA ARG A 142 6.89 15.46 2.68
C ARG A 142 7.30 15.33 4.13
N ARG A 143 6.60 14.49 4.90
CA ARG A 143 6.94 14.26 6.31
C ARG A 143 8.35 13.72 6.46
N TRP A 144 8.76 12.77 5.64
CA TRP A 144 10.11 12.23 5.70
C TRP A 144 11.14 13.34 5.53
N LYS A 145 10.95 14.20 4.54
CA LYS A 145 11.88 15.30 4.26
C LYS A 145 11.91 16.35 5.37
N GLU A 146 10.78 16.60 6.02
CA GLU A 146 10.69 17.54 7.13
C GLU A 146 11.33 16.99 8.42
N GLU A 147 11.27 15.68 8.62
CA GLU A 147 11.75 15.00 9.83
C GLU A 147 13.19 14.50 9.71
N ASN A 148 13.76 14.58 8.52
CA ASN A 148 15.12 14.07 8.27
C ASN A 148 15.98 15.11 7.45
#